data_235aeb07e5dc2d1765aed5bcd62be039
#
_entry.id   235aeb07e5dc2d1765aed5bcd62be039
#
_cell.length_a   1.000
_cell.length_b   1.000
_cell.length_c   1.000
_cell.angle_alpha   90.00
_cell.angle_beta   90.00
_cell.angle_gamma   90.00
#
_symmetry.space_group_name_H-M   'P 1'
#
loop_
_entity.id
_entity.type
_entity.pdbx_description
1 polymer ?
#
loop_
_entity_poly.entity_id
_entity_poly.type
_entity_poly.pdbx_seq_one_letter_code
_entity_poly.pdbx_strand_id
1 'polypeptide(L)'
;MSPAPDANHPALRMTDVRKVYRRGDADVTALDRVSLRVAADEVVALVGPSGSGKTTLCSIAGGILPATGGKVVVGGHDISGYRGRQLTTFRRDTIGFVFQAVHLVPFLTARENLLAVTGTGWRSRGPSRQRADQLLDELGVGAAADRFPGDISGGERQRVAIGRALMNEPRLVLFDEPTSALDGAIGEQVMALIHSEMKRRGIAAIVVTHDERMLQFADRVVHMIDGRLRAGVRR
;
A
#
# COMPACT_ATOMS: atom_id res chain seq x y z
N MET A 1 -12.94 -15.89 10.59
CA MET A 1 -12.08 -16.58 9.59
C MET A 1 -12.45 -16.01 8.23
N SER A 2 -11.63 -15.15 7.66
CA SER A 2 -11.77 -14.75 6.25
C SER A 2 -11.46 -15.95 5.37
N PRO A 3 -12.22 -16.21 4.30
CA PRO A 3 -11.92 -17.31 3.39
C PRO A 3 -10.51 -17.12 2.79
N ALA A 4 -9.80 -18.23 2.63
CA ALA A 4 -8.50 -18.28 1.97
C ALA A 4 -8.56 -17.56 0.62
N PRO A 5 -7.47 -16.93 0.15
CA PRO A 5 -7.46 -16.25 -1.14
C PRO A 5 -7.80 -17.26 -2.23
N ASP A 6 -8.91 -17.02 -2.91
CA ASP A 6 -9.26 -17.74 -4.12
C ASP A 6 -8.20 -17.33 -5.19
N ALA A 7 -7.27 -18.23 -5.48
CA ALA A 7 -6.16 -17.98 -6.40
C ALA A 7 -6.62 -17.51 -7.81
N ASN A 8 -7.91 -17.61 -8.07
CA ASN A 8 -8.55 -17.24 -9.33
C ASN A 8 -9.04 -15.78 -9.37
N HIS A 9 -9.05 -15.05 -8.23
CA HIS A 9 -9.50 -13.67 -8.18
C HIS A 9 -8.31 -12.71 -8.01
N PRO A 10 -8.15 -11.70 -8.88
CA PRO A 10 -7.09 -10.71 -8.73
C PRO A 10 -7.28 -9.92 -7.42
N ALA A 11 -6.16 -9.55 -6.77
CA ALA A 11 -6.21 -8.68 -5.60
C ALA A 11 -6.75 -7.28 -5.95
N LEU A 12 -6.47 -6.80 -7.17
CA LEU A 12 -7.03 -5.57 -7.73
C LEU A 12 -7.50 -5.78 -9.17
N ARG A 13 -8.70 -5.28 -9.47
CA ARG A 13 -9.20 -5.10 -10.85
C ARG A 13 -9.81 -3.71 -10.97
N MET A 14 -9.21 -2.88 -11.78
CA MET A 14 -9.75 -1.61 -12.24
C MET A 14 -10.17 -1.76 -13.70
N THR A 15 -11.36 -1.28 -14.07
CA THR A 15 -11.90 -1.36 -15.42
C THR A 15 -12.42 0.01 -15.84
N ASP A 16 -11.80 0.59 -16.87
CA ASP A 16 -12.14 1.89 -17.45
C ASP A 16 -12.30 3.02 -16.42
N VAL A 17 -11.44 3.01 -15.39
CA VAL A 17 -11.52 3.95 -14.28
C VAL A 17 -11.14 5.35 -14.74
N ARG A 18 -12.01 6.31 -14.45
CA ARG A 18 -11.82 7.73 -14.68
C ARG A 18 -11.78 8.51 -13.38
N LYS A 19 -10.96 9.55 -13.36
CA LYS A 19 -10.98 10.56 -12.30
C LYS A 19 -10.81 11.95 -12.90
N VAL A 20 -11.84 12.76 -12.70
CA VAL A 20 -11.86 14.17 -13.11
C VAL A 20 -11.98 15.01 -11.85
N TYR A 21 -11.12 16.00 -11.72
CA TYR A 21 -11.19 17.04 -10.69
C TYR A 21 -11.73 18.32 -11.31
N ARG A 22 -12.77 18.88 -10.69
CA ARG A 22 -13.25 20.23 -11.04
C ARG A 22 -12.35 21.26 -10.35
N ARG A 23 -11.78 22.16 -11.14
CA ARG A 23 -10.92 23.23 -10.64
C ARG A 23 -11.41 24.57 -11.22
N GLY A 24 -12.37 25.20 -10.52
CA GLY A 24 -13.09 26.36 -11.07
C GLY A 24 -13.87 25.96 -12.33
N ASP A 25 -13.66 26.68 -13.42
CA ASP A 25 -14.34 26.43 -14.71
C ASP A 25 -13.64 25.35 -15.57
N ALA A 26 -12.51 24.80 -15.13
CA ALA A 26 -11.75 23.79 -15.88
C ALA A 26 -11.82 22.40 -15.21
N ASP A 27 -12.03 21.39 -16.02
CA ASP A 27 -11.95 19.98 -15.61
C ASP A 27 -10.53 19.44 -15.87
N VAL A 28 -9.89 18.90 -14.83
CA VAL A 28 -8.58 18.23 -14.94
C VAL A 28 -8.78 16.72 -14.86
N THR A 29 -8.51 16.01 -15.95
CA THR A 29 -8.57 14.55 -16.00
C THR A 29 -7.28 13.97 -15.45
N ALA A 30 -7.32 13.41 -14.25
CA ALA A 30 -6.19 12.76 -13.60
C ALA A 30 -6.06 11.28 -13.98
N LEU A 31 -7.17 10.58 -14.28
CA LEU A 31 -7.19 9.22 -14.83
C LEU A 31 -8.16 9.18 -16.01
N ASP A 32 -7.70 8.63 -17.15
CA ASP A 32 -8.52 8.47 -18.34
C ASP A 32 -8.60 6.99 -18.74
N ARG A 33 -9.73 6.36 -18.41
CA ARG A 33 -10.05 4.95 -18.74
C ARG A 33 -8.95 3.97 -18.35
N VAL A 34 -8.45 4.09 -17.14
CA VAL A 34 -7.40 3.22 -16.61
C VAL A 34 -7.97 1.84 -16.32
N SER A 35 -7.37 0.81 -16.94
CA SER A 35 -7.65 -0.59 -16.64
C SER A 35 -6.37 -1.26 -16.15
N LEU A 36 -6.42 -1.82 -14.93
CA LEU A 36 -5.28 -2.48 -14.27
C LEU A 36 -5.78 -3.74 -13.56
N ARG A 37 -5.04 -4.82 -13.71
CA ARG A 37 -5.20 -6.05 -12.94
C ARG A 37 -3.91 -6.34 -12.20
N VAL A 38 -4.01 -6.65 -10.91
CA VAL A 38 -2.91 -7.14 -10.06
C VAL A 38 -3.35 -8.49 -9.50
N ALA A 39 -2.54 -9.53 -9.72
CA ALA A 39 -2.81 -10.86 -9.18
C ALA A 39 -2.63 -10.89 -7.66
N ALA A 40 -3.10 -11.98 -7.03
CA ALA A 40 -2.81 -12.22 -5.63
C ALA A 40 -1.33 -12.29 -5.30
N ASP A 41 -0.49 -12.15 -4.79
CA ASP A 41 0.97 -12.29 -4.64
C ASP A 41 1.84 -11.49 -5.64
N GLU A 42 1.25 -10.68 -6.52
CA GLU A 42 2.00 -9.89 -7.50
C GLU A 42 2.47 -8.56 -6.93
N VAL A 43 3.75 -8.27 -7.07
CA VAL A 43 4.35 -6.96 -6.77
C VAL A 43 4.49 -6.16 -8.06
N VAL A 44 3.70 -5.10 -8.21
CA VAL A 44 3.69 -4.23 -9.39
C VAL A 44 4.38 -2.91 -9.07
N ALA A 45 5.43 -2.56 -9.81
CA ALA A 45 5.98 -1.21 -9.80
C ALA A 45 5.17 -0.29 -10.73
N LEU A 46 4.69 0.82 -10.19
CA LEU A 46 3.99 1.88 -10.93
C LEU A 46 4.91 3.08 -11.08
N VAL A 47 5.36 3.32 -12.31
CA VAL A 47 6.34 4.36 -12.63
C VAL A 47 5.77 5.41 -13.58
N GLY A 48 6.37 6.58 -13.61
CA GLY A 48 5.97 7.67 -14.50
C GLY A 48 6.34 9.05 -13.94
N PRO A 49 6.26 10.10 -14.75
CA PRO A 49 6.61 11.45 -14.32
C PRO A 49 5.70 11.95 -13.17
N SER A 50 6.14 13.00 -12.49
CA SER A 50 5.29 13.69 -11.51
C SER A 50 4.02 14.21 -12.19
N GLY A 51 2.89 14.13 -11.49
CA GLY A 51 1.60 14.56 -12.05
C GLY A 51 0.93 13.57 -13.01
N SER A 52 1.55 12.42 -13.35
CA SER A 52 0.96 11.46 -14.29
C SER A 52 -0.29 10.73 -13.78
N GLY A 53 -0.65 10.84 -12.47
CA GLY A 53 -1.84 10.24 -11.90
C GLY A 53 -1.59 9.04 -10.97
N LYS A 54 -0.32 8.65 -10.68
CA LYS A 54 0.04 7.49 -9.85
C LYS A 54 -0.60 7.52 -8.46
N THR A 55 -0.44 8.62 -7.74
CA THR A 55 -1.03 8.81 -6.40
C THR A 55 -2.56 8.79 -6.46
N THR A 56 -3.16 9.32 -7.53
CA THR A 56 -4.62 9.26 -7.75
C THR A 56 -5.08 7.81 -7.96
N LEU A 57 -4.34 7.02 -8.76
CA LEU A 57 -4.64 5.61 -8.97
C LEU A 57 -4.56 4.83 -7.63
N CYS A 58 -3.48 4.98 -6.88
CA CYS A 58 -3.31 4.34 -5.57
C CYS A 58 -4.41 4.78 -4.58
N SER A 59 -4.75 6.06 -4.55
CA SER A 59 -5.81 6.59 -3.68
C SER A 59 -7.18 5.99 -4.01
N ILE A 60 -7.47 5.74 -5.29
CA ILE A 60 -8.72 5.10 -5.71
C ILE A 60 -8.69 3.61 -5.41
N ALA A 61 -7.61 2.90 -5.73
CA ALA A 61 -7.43 1.49 -5.41
C ALA A 61 -7.55 1.22 -3.89
N GLY A 62 -7.04 2.13 -3.08
CA GLY A 62 -7.12 2.06 -1.63
C GLY A 62 -8.41 2.58 -1.01
N GLY A 63 -9.39 3.04 -1.80
CA GLY A 63 -10.66 3.56 -1.29
C GLY A 63 -10.53 4.86 -0.49
N ILE A 64 -9.48 5.66 -0.75
CA ILE A 64 -9.31 7.01 -0.18
C ILE A 64 -10.11 8.02 -1.02
N LEU A 65 -10.04 7.88 -2.35
CA LEU A 65 -10.75 8.74 -3.28
C LEU A 65 -11.77 7.92 -4.09
N PRO A 66 -12.99 8.43 -4.33
CA PRO A 66 -13.92 7.81 -5.26
C PRO A 66 -13.47 8.07 -6.71
N ALA A 67 -13.64 7.08 -7.57
CA ALA A 67 -13.57 7.27 -9.01
C ALA A 67 -14.74 8.14 -9.49
N THR A 68 -14.55 8.84 -10.60
CA THR A 68 -15.65 9.57 -11.30
C THR A 68 -16.45 8.62 -12.20
N GLY A 69 -15.82 7.53 -12.66
CA GLY A 69 -16.45 6.49 -13.47
C GLY A 69 -15.57 5.25 -13.55
N GLY A 70 -16.11 4.18 -14.11
CA GLY A 70 -15.47 2.88 -14.17
C GLY A 70 -15.75 2.00 -12.95
N LYS A 71 -15.09 0.85 -12.88
CA LYS A 71 -15.30 -0.15 -11.84
C LYS A 71 -14.00 -0.47 -11.13
N VAL A 72 -14.06 -0.60 -9.78
CA VAL A 72 -12.90 -0.92 -8.93
C VAL A 72 -13.27 -2.08 -8.00
N VAL A 73 -12.59 -3.20 -8.16
CA VAL A 73 -12.75 -4.40 -7.32
C VAL A 73 -11.42 -4.70 -6.65
N VAL A 74 -11.42 -4.81 -5.32
CA VAL A 74 -10.21 -5.09 -4.52
C VAL A 74 -10.52 -6.17 -3.51
N GLY A 75 -9.70 -7.23 -3.48
CA GLY A 75 -9.90 -8.35 -2.57
C GLY A 75 -11.31 -8.99 -2.69
N GLY A 76 -11.91 -8.96 -3.90
CA GLY A 76 -13.27 -9.42 -4.16
C GLY A 76 -14.37 -8.39 -3.88
N HIS A 77 -14.07 -7.23 -3.28
CA HIS A 77 -15.05 -6.18 -2.97
C HIS A 77 -15.16 -5.17 -4.11
N ASP A 78 -16.35 -5.01 -4.68
CA ASP A 78 -16.65 -3.88 -5.59
C ASP A 78 -16.86 -2.61 -4.77
N ILE A 79 -15.84 -1.75 -4.76
CA ILE A 79 -15.84 -0.52 -3.97
C ILE A 79 -16.36 0.71 -4.72
N SER A 80 -16.78 0.56 -5.98
CA SER A 80 -17.22 1.68 -6.83
C SER A 80 -18.37 2.49 -6.22
N GLY A 81 -19.26 1.81 -5.48
CA GLY A 81 -20.39 2.41 -4.80
C GLY A 81 -20.20 2.72 -3.31
N TYR A 82 -19.08 2.32 -2.71
CA TYR A 82 -18.86 2.46 -1.26
C TYR A 82 -18.79 3.91 -0.82
N ARG A 83 -19.33 4.20 0.39
CA ARG A 83 -19.32 5.54 1.02
C ARG A 83 -19.13 5.42 2.54
N GLY A 84 -18.60 6.48 3.15
CA GLY A 84 -18.52 6.63 4.61
C GLY A 84 -17.95 5.41 5.33
N ARG A 85 -18.77 4.79 6.20
CA ARG A 85 -18.37 3.64 7.03
C ARG A 85 -17.94 2.42 6.21
N GLN A 86 -18.55 2.18 5.04
CA GLN A 86 -18.16 1.06 4.18
C GLN A 86 -16.70 1.17 3.72
N LEU A 87 -16.28 2.37 3.29
CA LEU A 87 -14.88 2.63 2.92
C LEU A 87 -13.93 2.52 4.13
N THR A 88 -14.36 2.97 5.31
CA THR A 88 -13.54 2.86 6.52
C THR A 88 -13.29 1.41 6.92
N THR A 89 -14.34 0.59 6.93
CA THR A 89 -14.24 -0.85 7.21
C THR A 89 -13.40 -1.55 6.14
N PHE A 90 -13.67 -1.27 4.86
CA PHE A 90 -12.92 -1.82 3.74
C PHE A 90 -11.41 -1.51 3.84
N ARG A 91 -11.03 -0.24 4.08
CA ARG A 91 -9.62 0.14 4.24
C ARG A 91 -8.95 -0.59 5.38
N ARG A 92 -9.62 -0.64 6.54
CA ARG A 92 -9.08 -1.33 7.72
C ARG A 92 -8.83 -2.82 7.46
N ASP A 93 -9.77 -3.49 6.78
CA ASP A 93 -9.77 -4.96 6.71
C ASP A 93 -9.10 -5.49 5.42
N THR A 94 -8.88 -4.64 4.41
CA THR A 94 -8.46 -5.10 3.07
C THR A 94 -7.18 -4.43 2.58
N ILE A 95 -6.86 -3.21 3.04
CA ILE A 95 -5.79 -2.40 2.48
C ILE A 95 -4.70 -2.09 3.51
N GLY A 96 -3.43 -2.30 3.14
CA GLY A 96 -2.29 -1.71 3.81
C GLY A 96 -1.81 -0.46 3.08
N PHE A 97 -1.42 0.58 3.82
CA PHE A 97 -0.82 1.79 3.26
C PHE A 97 0.54 2.07 3.87
N VAL A 98 1.51 2.34 3.01
CA VAL A 98 2.83 2.90 3.37
C VAL A 98 3.05 4.13 2.51
N PHE A 99 3.03 5.30 3.13
CA PHE A 99 3.19 6.59 2.46
C PHE A 99 4.67 7.00 2.41
N GLN A 100 5.02 7.89 1.50
CA GLN A 100 6.34 8.50 1.36
C GLN A 100 6.83 9.10 2.69
N ALA A 101 6.01 9.91 3.35
CA ALA A 101 6.23 10.26 4.74
C ALA A 101 5.65 9.14 5.61
N VAL A 102 6.48 8.54 6.45
CA VAL A 102 6.14 7.32 7.20
C VAL A 102 4.92 7.47 8.11
N HIS A 103 4.61 8.70 8.52
CA HIS A 103 3.44 9.08 9.33
C HIS A 103 3.20 8.15 10.53
N LEU A 104 4.26 7.78 11.24
CA LEU A 104 4.12 7.15 12.55
C LEU A 104 3.63 8.21 13.54
N VAL A 105 2.76 7.77 14.44
CA VAL A 105 2.27 8.62 15.53
C VAL A 105 3.41 8.83 16.53
N PRO A 106 3.91 10.07 16.72
CA PRO A 106 5.19 10.31 17.40
C PRO A 106 5.16 10.00 18.91
N PHE A 107 4.01 10.02 19.53
CA PHE A 107 3.79 9.72 20.94
C PHE A 107 3.35 8.26 21.21
N LEU A 108 3.34 7.41 20.19
CA LEU A 108 3.14 5.97 20.30
C LEU A 108 4.47 5.26 20.02
N THR A 109 4.75 4.20 20.78
CA THR A 109 5.90 3.32 20.50
C THR A 109 5.74 2.61 19.15
N ALA A 110 6.79 1.94 18.66
CA ALA A 110 6.72 1.15 17.43
C ALA A 110 5.58 0.12 17.51
N ARG A 111 5.49 -0.65 18.59
CA ARG A 111 4.40 -1.61 18.83
C ARG A 111 3.03 -0.96 18.83
N GLU A 112 2.87 0.15 19.55
CA GLU A 112 1.60 0.87 19.63
C GLU A 112 1.15 1.45 18.29
N ASN A 113 2.09 1.85 17.43
CA ASN A 113 1.80 2.25 16.06
C ASN A 113 1.17 1.10 15.23
N LEU A 114 1.61 -0.15 15.42
CA LEU A 114 0.97 -1.31 14.79
C LEU A 114 -0.43 -1.55 15.38
N LEU A 115 -0.57 -1.46 16.70
CA LEU A 115 -1.85 -1.69 17.37
C LEU A 115 -2.90 -0.64 17.04
N ALA A 116 -2.49 0.59 16.72
CA ALA A 116 -3.40 1.71 16.44
C ALA A 116 -4.38 1.45 15.28
N VAL A 117 -4.03 0.54 14.34
CA VAL A 117 -4.88 0.24 13.17
C VAL A 117 -5.82 -0.96 13.38
N THR A 118 -5.76 -1.65 14.52
CA THR A 118 -6.51 -2.90 14.72
C THR A 118 -7.99 -2.71 15.10
N GLY A 119 -8.44 -1.50 15.33
CA GLY A 119 -9.81 -1.24 15.84
C GLY A 119 -10.02 -1.63 17.32
N THR A 120 -9.09 -2.38 17.93
CA THR A 120 -9.10 -2.73 19.35
C THR A 120 -8.37 -1.70 20.21
N GLY A 121 -7.74 -0.72 19.55
CA GLY A 121 -7.01 0.37 20.16
C GLY A 121 -5.54 0.04 20.46
N TRP A 122 -4.71 1.09 20.55
CA TRP A 122 -3.25 1.01 20.70
C TRP A 122 -2.78 0.43 22.04
N ARG A 123 -3.68 0.35 23.04
CA ARG A 123 -3.43 -0.31 24.34
C ARG A 123 -3.85 -1.79 24.36
N SER A 124 -4.18 -2.37 23.21
CA SER A 124 -4.64 -3.74 23.13
C SER A 124 -3.65 -4.73 23.75
N ARG A 125 -4.20 -5.76 24.38
CA ARG A 125 -3.46 -6.89 24.97
C ARG A 125 -3.90 -8.17 24.26
N GLY A 126 -3.16 -9.27 24.53
CA GLY A 126 -3.48 -10.58 23.97
C GLY A 126 -3.13 -10.73 22.48
N PRO A 127 -3.98 -11.33 21.64
CA PRO A 127 -3.61 -11.74 20.28
C PRO A 127 -3.08 -10.61 19.38
N SER A 128 -3.68 -9.42 19.45
CA SER A 128 -3.20 -8.28 18.65
C SER A 128 -1.80 -7.83 19.05
N ARG A 129 -1.48 -7.83 20.36
CA ARG A 129 -0.13 -7.50 20.83
C ARG A 129 0.88 -8.56 20.39
N GLN A 130 0.55 -9.83 20.56
CA GLN A 130 1.42 -10.94 20.13
C GLN A 130 1.71 -10.85 18.62
N ARG A 131 0.69 -10.53 17.81
CA ARG A 131 0.89 -10.33 16.37
C ARG A 131 1.76 -9.10 16.06
N ALA A 132 1.60 -7.99 16.78
CA ALA A 132 2.46 -6.82 16.60
C ALA A 132 3.92 -7.15 16.91
N ASP A 133 4.18 -7.87 18.02
CA ASP A 133 5.52 -8.29 18.40
C ASP A 133 6.12 -9.22 17.35
N GLN A 134 5.38 -10.21 16.89
CA GLN A 134 5.80 -11.13 15.84
C GLN A 134 6.15 -10.37 14.54
N LEU A 135 5.32 -9.41 14.11
CA LEU A 135 5.58 -8.60 12.91
C LEU A 135 6.85 -7.75 13.05
N LEU A 136 7.08 -7.14 14.22
CA LEU A 136 8.28 -6.36 14.47
C LEU A 136 9.54 -7.24 14.44
N ASP A 137 9.48 -8.45 14.99
CA ASP A 137 10.57 -9.42 14.94
C ASP A 137 10.85 -9.88 13.50
N GLU A 138 9.82 -10.27 12.75
CA GLU A 138 9.93 -10.69 11.33
C GLU A 138 10.53 -9.60 10.45
N LEU A 139 10.22 -8.32 10.74
CA LEU A 139 10.76 -7.15 10.02
C LEU A 139 12.13 -6.69 10.54
N GLY A 140 12.71 -7.39 11.53
CA GLY A 140 14.03 -7.11 12.09
C GLY A 140 14.07 -5.82 12.92
N VAL A 141 12.96 -5.44 13.55
CA VAL A 141 12.86 -4.26 14.43
C VAL A 141 12.24 -4.57 15.79
N GLY A 142 12.25 -5.85 16.22
CA GLY A 142 11.72 -6.28 17.52
C GLY A 142 12.38 -5.56 18.69
N ALA A 143 13.71 -5.33 18.64
CA ALA A 143 14.44 -4.57 19.66
C ALA A 143 13.96 -3.10 19.81
N ALA A 144 13.26 -2.56 18.80
CA ALA A 144 12.71 -1.21 18.82
C ALA A 144 11.23 -1.15 19.24
N ALA A 145 10.61 -2.27 19.61
CA ALA A 145 9.16 -2.40 19.86
C ALA A 145 8.63 -1.36 20.86
N ASP A 146 9.39 -1.07 21.90
CA ASP A 146 9.02 -0.12 22.97
C ASP A 146 9.66 1.28 22.81
N ARG A 147 10.32 1.55 21.66
CA ARG A 147 10.91 2.87 21.33
C ARG A 147 9.91 3.74 20.59
N PHE A 148 10.04 5.05 20.75
CA PHE A 148 9.28 6.03 20.00
C PHE A 148 9.90 6.27 18.61
N PRO A 149 9.11 6.76 17.62
CA PRO A 149 9.62 7.05 16.27
C PRO A 149 10.83 7.99 16.22
N GLY A 150 10.97 8.89 17.20
CA GLY A 150 12.11 9.80 17.31
C GLY A 150 13.42 9.10 17.71
N ASP A 151 13.34 7.94 18.34
CA ASP A 151 14.46 7.19 18.92
C ASP A 151 14.95 6.04 18.03
N ILE A 152 14.41 5.93 16.81
CA ILE A 152 14.75 4.88 15.85
C ILE A 152 15.18 5.49 14.51
N SER A 153 16.00 4.76 13.76
CA SER A 153 16.53 5.18 12.46
C SER A 153 15.45 5.32 11.38
N GLY A 154 15.77 5.97 10.26
CA GLY A 154 14.86 6.09 9.11
C GLY A 154 14.42 4.74 8.56
N GLY A 155 15.36 3.80 8.41
CA GLY A 155 15.07 2.44 7.94
C GLY A 155 14.21 1.65 8.93
N GLU A 156 14.43 1.80 10.26
CA GLU A 156 13.58 1.18 11.28
C GLU A 156 12.17 1.77 11.26
N ARG A 157 12.03 3.11 11.16
CA ARG A 157 10.71 3.74 10.98
C ARG A 157 9.97 3.18 9.78
N GLN A 158 10.66 2.99 8.65
CA GLN A 158 10.06 2.42 7.45
C GLN A 158 9.58 0.98 7.68
N ARG A 159 10.39 0.14 8.33
CA ARG A 159 10.01 -1.24 8.69
C ARG A 159 8.82 -1.28 9.65
N VAL A 160 8.74 -0.39 10.61
CA VAL A 160 7.57 -0.23 11.49
C VAL A 160 6.32 0.16 10.68
N ALA A 161 6.43 1.07 9.71
CA ALA A 161 5.30 1.43 8.85
C ALA A 161 4.84 0.26 7.96
N ILE A 162 5.76 -0.57 7.47
CA ILE A 162 5.44 -1.82 6.77
C ILE A 162 4.69 -2.76 7.72
N GLY A 163 5.17 -2.96 8.95
CA GLY A 163 4.49 -3.76 9.97
C GLY A 163 3.07 -3.26 10.26
N ARG A 164 2.89 -1.95 10.39
CA ARG A 164 1.58 -1.33 10.56
C ARG A 164 0.64 -1.62 9.38
N ALA A 165 1.15 -1.57 8.16
CA ALA A 165 0.37 -1.87 6.96
C ALA A 165 -0.05 -3.35 6.89
N LEU A 166 0.75 -4.27 7.46
CA LEU A 166 0.51 -5.72 7.47
C LEU A 166 -0.35 -6.20 8.65
N MET A 167 -0.60 -5.34 9.63
CA MET A 167 -1.21 -5.73 10.91
C MET A 167 -2.58 -6.40 10.76
N ASN A 168 -3.41 -5.93 9.84
CA ASN A 168 -4.77 -6.43 9.60
C ASN A 168 -4.86 -7.46 8.45
N GLU A 169 -3.74 -8.08 8.05
CA GLU A 169 -3.71 -9.09 6.97
C GLU A 169 -4.36 -8.62 5.66
N PRO A 170 -3.87 -7.50 5.10
CA PRO A 170 -4.48 -6.90 3.91
C PRO A 170 -4.40 -7.83 2.70
N ARG A 171 -5.28 -7.61 1.72
CA ARG A 171 -5.21 -8.26 0.39
C ARG A 171 -4.35 -7.49 -0.60
N LEU A 172 -4.18 -6.19 -0.36
CA LEU A 172 -3.37 -5.30 -1.19
C LEU A 172 -2.64 -4.31 -0.31
N VAL A 173 -1.34 -4.16 -0.52
CA VAL A 173 -0.55 -3.09 0.09
C VAL A 173 -0.15 -2.07 -0.96
N LEU A 174 -0.36 -0.80 -0.64
CA LEU A 174 -0.02 0.34 -1.49
C LEU A 174 1.16 1.08 -0.88
N PHE A 175 2.25 1.12 -1.61
CA PHE A 175 3.49 1.81 -1.24
C PHE A 175 3.65 3.04 -2.13
N ASP A 176 3.67 4.22 -1.53
CA ASP A 176 3.92 5.47 -2.23
C ASP A 176 5.33 5.95 -1.90
N GLU A 177 6.27 5.73 -2.82
CA GLU A 177 7.69 6.07 -2.71
C GLU A 177 8.36 5.61 -1.39
N PRO A 178 8.31 4.32 -1.04
CA PRO A 178 8.69 3.83 0.29
C PRO A 178 10.17 3.98 0.63
N THR A 179 11.02 4.32 -0.34
CA THR A 179 12.48 4.43 -0.17
C THR A 179 13.03 5.82 -0.43
N SER A 180 12.18 6.80 -0.81
CA SER A 180 12.62 8.13 -1.23
C SER A 180 13.38 8.93 -0.17
N ALA A 181 13.17 8.64 1.12
CA ALA A 181 13.83 9.29 2.25
C ALA A 181 15.00 8.47 2.84
N LEU A 182 15.44 7.41 2.15
CA LEU A 182 16.47 6.48 2.62
C LEU A 182 17.69 6.52 1.71
N ASP A 183 18.86 6.25 2.30
CA ASP A 183 20.09 6.03 1.53
C ASP A 183 19.93 4.83 0.60
N GLY A 184 20.64 4.83 -0.55
CA GLY A 184 20.47 3.84 -1.60
C GLY A 184 20.55 2.38 -1.12
N ALA A 185 21.56 2.04 -0.31
CA ALA A 185 21.74 0.70 0.22
C ALA A 185 20.60 0.29 1.20
N ILE A 186 20.16 1.22 2.05
CA ILE A 186 19.04 0.99 2.97
C ILE A 186 17.72 0.86 2.17
N GLY A 187 17.57 1.68 1.12
CA GLY A 187 16.41 1.62 0.23
C GLY A 187 16.29 0.26 -0.46
N GLU A 188 17.39 -0.29 -0.97
CA GLU A 188 17.42 -1.64 -1.57
C GLU A 188 17.05 -2.72 -0.56
N GLN A 189 17.58 -2.68 0.67
CA GLN A 189 17.22 -3.61 1.74
C GLN A 189 15.72 -3.54 2.08
N VAL A 190 15.14 -2.35 2.13
CA VAL A 190 13.71 -2.17 2.39
C VAL A 190 12.88 -2.71 1.23
N MET A 191 13.28 -2.51 -0.02
CA MET A 191 12.56 -3.06 -1.18
C MET A 191 12.65 -4.58 -1.26
N ALA A 192 13.82 -5.16 -0.98
CA ALA A 192 13.99 -6.60 -0.88
C ALA A 192 13.10 -7.19 0.22
N LEU A 193 13.01 -6.52 1.38
CA LEU A 193 12.12 -6.89 2.47
C LEU A 193 10.65 -6.81 2.05
N ILE A 194 10.22 -5.72 1.40
CA ILE A 194 8.85 -5.58 0.88
C ILE A 194 8.53 -6.76 -0.05
N HIS A 195 9.37 -7.00 -1.06
CA HIS A 195 9.15 -8.09 -2.00
C HIS A 195 9.03 -9.45 -1.29
N SER A 196 10.00 -9.80 -0.42
CA SER A 196 10.00 -11.08 0.29
C SER A 196 8.78 -11.25 1.20
N GLU A 197 8.37 -10.21 1.92
CA GLU A 197 7.19 -10.26 2.79
C GLU A 197 5.87 -10.40 2.01
N MET A 198 5.74 -9.69 0.87
CA MET A 198 4.56 -9.82 0.01
C MET A 198 4.45 -11.24 -0.54
N LYS A 199 5.56 -11.80 -1.07
CA LYS A 199 5.61 -13.18 -1.57
C LYS A 199 5.32 -14.21 -0.49
N ARG A 200 5.97 -14.11 0.64
CA ARG A 200 5.80 -15.04 1.77
C ARG A 200 4.36 -15.10 2.28
N ARG A 201 3.64 -13.97 2.24
CA ARG A 201 2.27 -13.84 2.73
C ARG A 201 1.20 -14.02 1.65
N GLY A 202 1.58 -14.11 0.38
CA GLY A 202 0.64 -14.15 -0.74
C GLY A 202 -0.18 -12.85 -0.87
N ILE A 203 0.43 -11.69 -0.52
CA ILE A 203 -0.22 -10.38 -0.54
C ILE A 203 0.23 -9.63 -1.80
N ALA A 204 -0.70 -9.06 -2.53
CA ALA A 204 -0.40 -8.19 -3.66
C ALA A 204 0.12 -6.83 -3.22
N ALA A 205 1.00 -6.22 -4.04
CA ALA A 205 1.48 -4.87 -3.79
C ALA A 205 1.51 -4.01 -5.06
N ILE A 206 1.26 -2.72 -4.87
CA ILE A 206 1.61 -1.68 -5.86
C ILE A 206 2.64 -0.78 -5.20
N VAL A 207 3.80 -0.64 -5.83
CA VAL A 207 4.90 0.22 -5.38
C VAL A 207 5.05 1.36 -6.37
N VAL A 208 4.70 2.57 -5.97
CA VAL A 208 5.02 3.78 -6.72
C VAL A 208 6.48 4.13 -6.45
N THR A 209 7.27 4.24 -7.49
CA THR A 209 8.67 4.68 -7.39
C THR A 209 9.11 5.39 -8.66
N HIS A 210 10.07 6.27 -8.53
CA HIS A 210 10.81 6.88 -9.63
C HIS A 210 12.27 6.38 -9.68
N ASP A 211 12.69 5.55 -8.73
CA ASP A 211 14.02 4.96 -8.67
C ASP A 211 14.07 3.65 -9.46
N GLU A 212 14.77 3.67 -10.60
CA GLU A 212 14.91 2.51 -11.49
C GLU A 212 15.58 1.31 -10.82
N ARG A 213 16.45 1.55 -9.81
CA ARG A 213 17.11 0.47 -9.05
C ARG A 213 16.11 -0.40 -8.31
N MET A 214 14.97 0.18 -7.91
CA MET A 214 13.91 -0.53 -7.18
C MET A 214 13.09 -1.45 -8.07
N LEU A 215 13.13 -1.27 -9.41
CA LEU A 215 12.32 -2.06 -10.34
C LEU A 215 12.72 -3.54 -10.39
N GLN A 216 13.95 -3.89 -10.01
CA GLN A 216 14.40 -5.28 -9.91
C GLN A 216 13.62 -6.10 -8.88
N PHE A 217 12.98 -5.45 -7.90
CA PHE A 217 12.17 -6.09 -6.86
C PHE A 217 10.69 -6.21 -7.23
N ALA A 218 10.29 -5.87 -8.44
CA ALA A 218 8.92 -5.98 -8.92
C ALA A 218 8.76 -7.13 -9.94
N ASP A 219 7.65 -7.85 -9.86
CA ASP A 219 7.31 -8.88 -10.85
C ASP A 219 6.92 -8.27 -12.21
N ARG A 220 6.38 -7.06 -12.16
CA ARG A 220 5.95 -6.31 -13.35
C ARG A 220 6.08 -4.82 -13.15
N VAL A 221 6.47 -4.12 -14.22
CA VAL A 221 6.52 -2.66 -14.26
C VAL A 221 5.37 -2.14 -15.12
N VAL A 222 4.66 -1.14 -14.64
CA VAL A 222 3.56 -0.46 -15.34
C VAL A 222 3.89 1.02 -15.43
N HIS A 223 3.85 1.57 -16.63
CA HIS A 223 4.13 2.98 -16.87
C HIS A 223 2.83 3.78 -16.89
N MET A 224 2.82 4.91 -16.20
CA MET A 224 1.72 5.86 -16.21
C MET A 224 2.15 7.19 -16.80
N ILE A 225 1.44 7.64 -17.85
CA ILE A 225 1.71 8.90 -18.55
C ILE A 225 0.36 9.57 -18.82
N ASP A 226 0.22 10.81 -18.42
CA ASP A 226 -0.98 11.65 -18.67
C ASP A 226 -2.29 10.92 -18.32
N GLY A 227 -2.35 10.32 -17.13
CA GLY A 227 -3.54 9.64 -16.63
C GLY A 227 -3.87 8.32 -17.32
N ARG A 228 -2.98 7.77 -18.15
CA ARG A 228 -3.17 6.50 -18.88
C ARG A 228 -2.06 5.52 -18.57
N LEU A 229 -2.41 4.23 -18.52
CA LEU A 229 -1.41 3.17 -18.40
C LEU A 229 -0.90 2.75 -19.77
N ARG A 230 0.40 2.54 -19.86
CA ARG A 230 1.05 1.85 -20.97
C ARG A 230 1.52 0.49 -20.46
N ALA A 231 1.29 -0.56 -21.25
CA ALA A 231 1.72 -1.91 -20.90
C ALA A 231 3.25 -1.90 -20.67
N GLY A 232 3.66 -2.31 -19.49
CA GLY A 232 5.06 -2.56 -19.17
C GLY A 232 5.44 -3.98 -19.53
N VAL A 233 6.72 -4.23 -19.61
CA VAL A 233 7.30 -5.56 -19.88
C VAL A 233 7.16 -6.40 -18.61
N ARG A 234 6.65 -7.63 -18.71
CA ARG A 234 6.84 -8.66 -17.69
C ARG A 234 8.31 -9.08 -17.71
N ARG A 235 8.93 -9.13 -16.59
CA ARG A 235 10.25 -9.74 -16.41
C ARG A 235 10.14 -11.19 -16.04
#